data_b7cc128cf9e6a16544005a5e03a8bde9
#
_entry.id   b7cc128cf9e6a16544005a5e03a8bde9
#
_cell.length_a   1.000
_cell.length_b   1.000
_cell.length_c   1.000
_cell.angle_alpha   90.00
_cell.angle_beta   90.00
_cell.angle_gamma   90.00
#
_symmetry.space_group_name_H-M   'P 1'
#
loop_
_entity.id
_entity.type
_entity.pdbx_description
1 polymer ?
#
loop_
_entity_poly.entity_id
_entity_poly.type
_entity_poly.pdbx_seq_one_letter_code
_entity_poly.pdbx_strand_id
1 'polypeptide(L)'
;MIIANPFVVVDNCKEEINFYQGLFGGETVVLRKQGDAVLNAEIRLGDSKISFADTQAAKPTAKGDYVRVFLRIEGEEEFRRVYAGLSENGTINTEVYEAPFNGLLAVVTDRNGVCWVLSYYRS
;
A
#
# COMPACT_ATOMS: atom_id res chain seq x y z
N MET A 1 -2.31 25.46 5.66
CA MET A 1 -2.84 24.08 5.53
C MET A 1 -1.70 23.12 5.27
N ILE A 2 -1.76 21.94 5.89
CA ILE A 2 -0.79 20.88 5.65
C ILE A 2 -1.53 19.72 5.00
N ILE A 3 -0.95 19.17 3.94
CA ILE A 3 -1.48 17.99 3.27
C ILE A 3 -0.48 16.86 3.50
N ALA A 4 -0.95 15.72 3.99
CA ALA A 4 -0.09 14.56 4.28
C ALA A 4 -0.48 13.38 3.40
N ASN A 5 0.51 12.75 2.80
CA ASN A 5 0.33 11.55 1.99
C ASN A 5 1.37 10.51 2.40
N PRO A 6 1.01 9.21 2.33
CA PRO A 6 2.00 8.16 2.59
C PRO A 6 3.15 8.23 1.58
N PHE A 7 4.32 7.90 2.06
CA PHE A 7 5.51 7.78 1.22
C PHE A 7 6.17 6.45 1.58
N VAL A 8 6.16 5.52 0.63
CA VAL A 8 6.57 4.14 0.85
C VAL A 8 7.87 3.87 0.10
N VAL A 9 8.85 3.32 0.80
CA VAL A 9 10.15 3.00 0.21
C VAL A 9 10.21 1.49 0.01
N VAL A 10 10.54 1.06 -1.21
CA VAL A 10 10.60 -0.35 -1.57
C VAL A 10 11.86 -0.64 -2.39
N ASP A 11 12.30 -1.89 -2.33
CA ASP A 11 13.33 -2.36 -3.25
C ASP A 11 12.67 -2.61 -4.61
N ASN A 12 13.38 -2.29 -5.69
CA ASN A 12 12.87 -2.48 -7.05
C ASN A 12 11.50 -1.84 -7.27
N CYS A 13 11.46 -0.51 -7.14
CA CYS A 13 10.24 0.27 -7.25
C CYS A 13 9.50 0.03 -8.57
N LYS A 14 10.23 -0.15 -9.68
CA LYS A 14 9.62 -0.40 -10.99
C LYS A 14 8.68 -1.62 -10.96
N GLU A 15 9.12 -2.71 -10.34
CA GLU A 15 8.31 -3.93 -10.24
C GLU A 15 7.21 -3.79 -9.19
N GLU A 16 7.56 -3.24 -8.02
CA GLU A 16 6.63 -3.18 -6.91
C GLU A 16 5.51 -2.18 -7.14
N ILE A 17 5.74 -1.11 -7.89
CA ILE A 17 4.66 -0.18 -8.24
C ILE A 17 3.56 -0.89 -9.06
N ASN A 18 3.95 -1.83 -9.93
CA ASN A 18 3.00 -2.61 -10.71
C ASN A 18 2.17 -3.54 -9.81
N PHE A 19 2.83 -4.13 -8.81
CA PHE A 19 2.15 -4.97 -7.82
C PHE A 19 1.08 -4.18 -7.08
N TYR A 20 1.43 -3.02 -6.54
CA TYR A 20 0.47 -2.20 -5.80
C TYR A 20 -0.64 -1.66 -6.69
N GLN A 21 -0.30 -1.17 -7.88
CA GLN A 21 -1.30 -0.65 -8.80
C GLN A 21 -2.29 -1.74 -9.21
N GLY A 22 -1.81 -2.96 -9.41
CA GLY A 22 -2.70 -4.08 -9.73
C GLY A 22 -3.70 -4.39 -8.63
N LEU A 23 -3.35 -4.15 -7.36
CA LEU A 23 -4.25 -4.35 -6.23
C LEU A 23 -5.16 -3.17 -5.97
N PHE A 24 -4.62 -1.95 -5.99
CA PHE A 24 -5.35 -0.75 -5.57
C PHE A 24 -6.12 -0.09 -6.71
N GLY A 25 -5.73 -0.33 -7.95
CA GLY A 25 -6.23 0.43 -9.08
C GLY A 25 -5.60 1.81 -9.14
N GLY A 26 -6.33 2.74 -9.69
CA GLY A 26 -5.84 4.11 -9.81
C GLY A 26 -4.84 4.29 -10.94
N GLU A 27 -4.21 5.44 -10.95
CA GLU A 27 -3.28 5.84 -11.99
C GLU A 27 -1.86 5.93 -11.46
N THR A 28 -0.93 5.22 -12.11
CA THR A 28 0.49 5.31 -11.81
C THR A 28 1.11 6.47 -12.57
N VAL A 29 1.82 7.34 -11.86
CA VAL A 29 2.57 8.44 -12.46
C VAL A 29 4.03 8.26 -12.06
N VAL A 30 4.91 8.03 -13.06
CA VAL A 30 6.34 7.93 -12.82
C VAL A 30 6.91 9.32 -12.77
N LEU A 31 7.55 9.66 -11.65
CA LEU A 31 8.07 11.01 -11.43
C LEU A 31 9.55 11.12 -11.75
N ARG A 32 10.32 10.05 -11.55
CA ARG A 32 11.77 10.09 -11.77
C ARG A 32 12.28 8.70 -12.17
N LYS A 33 13.08 8.67 -13.22
CA LYS A 33 13.69 7.44 -13.74
C LYS A 33 15.19 7.61 -13.82
N GLN A 34 15.89 6.48 -13.78
CA GLN A 34 17.32 6.42 -14.12
C GLN A 34 17.51 5.18 -14.98
N GLY A 35 17.71 5.38 -16.29
CA GLY A 35 17.68 4.28 -17.25
C GLY A 35 16.32 3.59 -17.23
N ASP A 36 16.30 2.29 -17.05
CA ASP A 36 15.07 1.52 -16.93
C ASP A 36 14.51 1.48 -15.50
N ALA A 37 15.27 1.97 -14.52
CA ALA A 37 14.85 1.96 -13.13
C ALA A 37 13.89 3.11 -12.83
N VAL A 38 12.85 2.83 -12.05
CA VAL A 38 11.94 3.86 -11.53
C VAL A 38 12.41 4.23 -10.14
N LEU A 39 12.80 5.48 -9.95
CA LEU A 39 13.28 5.97 -8.65
C LEU A 39 12.15 6.53 -7.79
N ASN A 40 11.17 7.18 -8.43
CA ASN A 40 9.99 7.69 -7.73
C ASN A 40 8.77 7.55 -8.62
N ALA A 41 7.67 7.18 -8.02
CA ALA A 41 6.37 7.11 -8.67
C ALA A 41 5.28 7.39 -7.65
N GLU A 42 4.06 7.60 -8.12
CA GLU A 42 2.91 7.71 -7.25
C GLU A 42 1.73 6.97 -7.86
N ILE A 43 0.87 6.44 -7.01
CA ILE A 43 -0.41 5.88 -7.41
C ILE A 43 -1.47 6.87 -6.92
N ARG A 44 -2.24 7.40 -7.84
CA ARG A 44 -3.33 8.34 -7.55
C ARG A 44 -4.63 7.55 -7.39
N LEU A 45 -5.27 7.77 -6.24
CA LEU A 45 -6.49 7.06 -5.84
C LEU A 45 -7.56 8.10 -5.51
N GLY A 46 -8.33 8.54 -6.52
CA GLY A 46 -9.29 9.62 -6.32
C GLY A 46 -8.57 10.88 -5.88
N ASP A 47 -8.96 11.43 -4.73
CA ASP A 47 -8.35 12.64 -4.17
C ASP A 47 -7.11 12.35 -3.33
N SER A 48 -6.74 11.09 -3.18
CA SER A 48 -5.57 10.70 -2.41
C SER A 48 -4.48 10.12 -3.31
N LYS A 49 -3.31 9.94 -2.74
CA LYS A 49 -2.22 9.29 -3.46
C LYS A 49 -1.26 8.64 -2.47
N ILE A 50 -0.54 7.64 -2.97
CA ILE A 50 0.56 7.00 -2.26
C ILE A 50 1.80 7.22 -3.11
N SER A 51 2.85 7.81 -2.51
CA SER A 51 4.13 8.00 -3.19
C SER A 51 5.05 6.84 -2.88
N PHE A 52 5.88 6.48 -3.86
CA PHE A 52 6.83 5.38 -3.73
C PHE A 52 8.22 5.84 -4.15
N ALA A 53 9.23 5.30 -3.48
CA ALA A 53 10.62 5.53 -3.83
C ALA A 53 11.39 4.23 -3.77
N ASP A 54 12.38 4.12 -4.65
CA ASP A 54 13.31 3.00 -4.67
C ASP A 54 14.38 3.21 -3.61
N THR A 55 14.74 2.15 -2.89
CA THR A 55 15.85 2.21 -1.93
C THR A 55 17.18 2.46 -2.61
N GLN A 56 17.29 2.16 -3.91
CA GLN A 56 18.50 2.22 -4.72
C GLN A 56 19.61 1.30 -4.20
N ALA A 57 19.25 0.37 -3.31
CA ALA A 57 20.13 -0.63 -2.72
C ALA A 57 21.42 -0.07 -2.08
N ALA A 58 21.50 1.26 -1.94
CA ALA A 58 22.71 1.90 -1.42
C ALA A 58 22.87 1.77 0.08
N LYS A 59 21.74 1.63 0.79
CA LYS A 59 21.73 1.48 2.24
C LYS A 59 20.56 0.60 2.66
N PRO A 60 20.74 -0.26 3.67
CA PRO A 60 19.60 -0.95 4.26
C PRO A 60 18.59 0.07 4.78
N THR A 61 17.32 -0.14 4.46
CA THR A 61 16.24 0.69 4.96
C THR A 61 15.56 -0.04 6.10
N ALA A 62 15.42 0.62 7.25
CA ALA A 62 14.77 0.03 8.41
C ALA A 62 13.28 -0.21 8.11
N LYS A 63 12.80 -1.39 8.50
CA LYS A 63 11.40 -1.75 8.40
C LYS A 63 10.77 -1.69 9.78
N GLY A 64 9.52 -1.29 9.85
CA GLY A 64 8.83 -1.21 11.12
C GLY A 64 7.35 -0.95 10.90
N ASP A 65 6.57 -0.96 11.98
CA ASP A 65 5.13 -0.83 11.91
C ASP A 65 4.56 0.23 12.85
N TYR A 66 5.40 1.16 13.31
CA TYR A 66 4.93 2.29 14.10
C TYR A 66 3.97 3.16 13.32
N VAL A 67 4.26 3.37 12.03
CA VAL A 67 3.36 4.10 11.13
C VAL A 67 2.81 3.10 10.13
N ARG A 68 1.50 3.06 10.02
CA ARG A 68 0.80 2.15 9.12
C ARG A 68 -0.01 2.94 8.12
N VAL A 69 -0.23 2.37 6.95
CA VAL A 69 -1.08 3.02 5.95
C VAL A 69 -2.50 2.51 6.11
N PHE A 70 -3.43 3.43 6.32
CA PHE A 70 -4.84 3.10 6.44
C PHE A 70 -5.50 3.21 5.07
N LEU A 71 -6.13 2.13 4.64
CA LEU A 71 -6.89 2.11 3.38
C LEU A 71 -8.37 1.93 3.69
N ARG A 72 -9.19 2.85 3.24
CA ARG A 72 -10.63 2.69 3.25
C ARG A 72 -11.06 2.20 1.89
N ILE A 73 -11.61 1.00 1.85
CA ILE A 73 -12.01 0.33 0.61
C ILE A 73 -13.54 0.30 0.56
N GLU A 74 -14.11 0.76 -0.55
CA GLU A 74 -15.54 1.01 -0.61
C GLU A 74 -16.40 -0.23 -0.85
N GLY A 75 -15.82 -1.31 -1.43
CA GLY A 75 -16.56 -2.53 -1.72
C GLY A 75 -16.00 -3.72 -0.95
N GLU A 76 -16.89 -4.61 -0.49
CA GLU A 76 -16.45 -5.80 0.25
C GLU A 76 -15.63 -6.73 -0.61
N GLU A 77 -16.02 -6.93 -1.87
CA GLU A 77 -15.28 -7.79 -2.79
C GLU A 77 -13.86 -7.24 -3.04
N GLU A 78 -13.77 -5.95 -3.25
CA GLU A 78 -12.48 -5.28 -3.42
C GLU A 78 -11.63 -5.39 -2.16
N PHE A 79 -12.25 -5.21 -0.98
CA PHE A 79 -11.56 -5.38 0.30
C PHE A 79 -10.93 -6.77 0.41
N ARG A 80 -11.69 -7.82 0.08
CA ARG A 80 -11.19 -9.19 0.20
C ARG A 80 -10.09 -9.48 -0.83
N ARG A 81 -10.20 -8.91 -2.02
CA ARG A 81 -9.18 -9.06 -3.07
C ARG A 81 -7.88 -8.38 -2.65
N VAL A 82 -7.96 -7.16 -2.12
CA VAL A 82 -6.77 -6.42 -1.64
C VAL A 82 -6.14 -7.15 -0.45
N TYR A 83 -6.96 -7.63 0.48
CA TYR A 83 -6.49 -8.39 1.62
C TYR A 83 -5.70 -9.64 1.18
N ALA A 84 -6.25 -10.40 0.25
CA ALA A 84 -5.58 -11.60 -0.25
C ALA A 84 -4.27 -11.25 -0.96
N GLY A 85 -4.29 -10.23 -1.81
CA GLY A 85 -3.10 -9.85 -2.58
C GLY A 85 -1.97 -9.31 -1.71
N LEU A 86 -2.29 -8.47 -0.74
CA LEU A 86 -1.27 -7.94 0.18
C LEU A 86 -0.72 -9.02 1.12
N SER A 87 -1.54 -10.01 1.46
CA SER A 87 -1.11 -11.09 2.35
C SER A 87 -0.19 -12.10 1.67
N GLU A 88 -0.21 -12.15 0.34
CA GLU A 88 0.61 -13.11 -0.41
C GLU A 88 2.09 -12.80 -0.20
N ASN A 89 2.83 -13.78 0.32
CA ASN A 89 4.24 -13.65 0.69
C ASN A 89 4.47 -12.60 1.80
N GLY A 90 3.41 -12.21 2.50
CA GLY A 90 3.47 -11.29 3.63
C GLY A 90 3.05 -11.98 4.91
N THR A 91 2.60 -11.18 5.87
CA THR A 91 2.15 -11.66 7.19
C THR A 91 0.78 -11.06 7.50
N ILE A 92 -0.15 -11.91 7.91
CA ILE A 92 -1.45 -11.44 8.42
C ILE A 92 -1.27 -11.15 9.91
N ASN A 93 -1.29 -9.86 10.26
CA ASN A 93 -1.18 -9.43 11.66
C ASN A 93 -2.50 -9.59 12.40
N THR A 94 -3.60 -9.21 11.74
CA THR A 94 -4.95 -9.36 12.24
C THR A 94 -5.83 -9.84 11.10
N GLU A 95 -6.41 -11.02 11.26
CA GLU A 95 -7.33 -11.56 10.26
C GLU A 95 -8.57 -10.68 10.14
N VAL A 96 -9.27 -10.78 9.01
CA VAL A 96 -10.51 -10.04 8.79
C VAL A 96 -11.50 -10.33 9.92
N TYR A 97 -12.04 -9.27 10.50
CA TYR A 97 -13.03 -9.41 11.56
C TYR A 97 -14.10 -8.33 11.45
N GLU A 98 -15.24 -8.58 12.08
CA GLU A 98 -16.30 -7.59 12.16
C GLU A 98 -15.89 -6.51 13.15
N ALA A 99 -15.75 -5.30 12.65
CA ALA A 99 -15.30 -4.16 13.45
C ALA A 99 -16.51 -3.46 14.09
N PRO A 100 -16.28 -2.71 15.20
CA PRO A 100 -17.38 -2.04 15.90
C PRO A 100 -18.14 -1.01 15.06
N PHE A 101 -17.55 -0.53 13.96
CA PHE A 101 -18.14 0.51 13.10
C PHE A 101 -19.06 -0.05 12.01
N ASN A 102 -19.58 -1.25 12.15
CA ASN A 102 -20.40 -1.91 11.13
C ASN A 102 -19.65 -2.09 9.82
N GLY A 103 -18.56 -2.80 9.89
CA GLY A 103 -17.74 -3.08 8.73
C GLY A 103 -16.70 -4.13 9.03
N LEU A 104 -15.69 -4.19 8.17
CA LEU A 104 -14.61 -5.15 8.29
C LEU A 104 -13.29 -4.43 8.53
N LEU A 105 -12.41 -5.05 9.27
CA LEU A 105 -11.06 -4.56 9.48
C LEU A 105 -10.08 -5.72 9.37
N ALA A 106 -8.89 -5.45 8.87
CA ALA A 106 -7.78 -6.38 8.86
C ALA A 106 -6.47 -5.62 8.90
N VAL A 107 -5.41 -6.27 9.36
CA VAL A 107 -4.07 -5.67 9.35
C VAL A 107 -3.11 -6.69 8.74
N VAL A 108 -2.40 -6.27 7.71
CA VAL A 108 -1.43 -7.12 7.02
C VAL A 108 -0.12 -6.38 6.82
N THR A 109 0.99 -7.12 6.89
CA THR A 109 2.30 -6.62 6.49
C THR A 109 2.61 -7.30 5.17
N ASP A 110 2.84 -6.52 4.13
CA ASP A 110 3.04 -7.08 2.80
C ASP A 110 4.46 -7.63 2.61
N ARG A 111 4.72 -8.15 1.42
CA ARG A 111 6.01 -8.76 1.06
C ARG A 111 7.19 -7.78 1.14
N ASN A 112 6.91 -6.48 1.14
CA ASN A 112 7.92 -5.44 1.26
C ASN A 112 8.13 -4.98 2.70
N GLY A 113 7.34 -5.50 3.63
CA GLY A 113 7.42 -5.10 5.03
C GLY A 113 6.57 -3.88 5.37
N VAL A 114 5.70 -3.44 4.46
CA VAL A 114 4.81 -2.30 4.71
C VAL A 114 3.55 -2.81 5.41
N CYS A 115 3.18 -2.15 6.49
CA CYS A 115 1.99 -2.53 7.27
C CYS A 115 0.78 -1.71 6.83
N TRP A 116 -0.29 -2.42 6.47
CA TRP A 116 -1.53 -1.84 5.95
C TRP A 116 -2.66 -2.16 6.90
N VAL A 117 -3.46 -1.13 7.23
CA VAL A 117 -4.73 -1.30 7.96
C VAL A 117 -5.84 -1.18 6.92
N LEU A 118 -6.55 -2.27 6.69
CA LEU A 118 -7.60 -2.33 5.68
C LEU A 118 -8.96 -2.19 6.35
N SER A 119 -9.80 -1.33 5.82
CA SER A 119 -11.13 -1.12 6.34
C SER A 119 -12.17 -1.12 5.23
N TYR A 120 -13.35 -1.61 5.57
CA TYR A 120 -14.53 -1.56 4.71
C TYR A 120 -15.72 -1.21 5.60
N TYR A 121 -16.45 -0.18 5.23
CA TYR A 121 -17.59 0.30 5.98
C TYR A 121 -18.86 -0.07 5.22
N ARG A 122 -19.77 -0.79 5.89
CA ARG A 122 -21.08 -1.01 5.29
C ARG A 122 -21.88 0.28 5.35
N SER A 123 -22.64 0.52 4.32
CA SER A 123 -23.47 1.73 4.23
C SER A 123 -24.82 1.53 4.92
#